data_4d7c338684c237f35cf0d4363ea8034b
#
_entry.id   4d7c338684c237f35cf0d4363ea8034b
#
_cell.length_a   1.000
_cell.length_b   1.000
_cell.length_c   1.000
_cell.angle_alpha   90.00
_cell.angle_beta   90.00
_cell.angle_gamma   90.00
#
_symmetry.space_group_name_H-M   'P 1'
#
loop_
_entity.id
_entity.type
_entity.pdbx_description
1 polymer ?
#
loop_
_entity_poly.entity_id
_entity_poly.type
_entity_poly.pdbx_seq_one_letter_code
_entity_poly.pdbx_strand_id
1 'polypeptide(L)'
;SHTALTLMKDMGAKEIIIVSRSGENGITYKEATKQHRDAQLIINTTPCGMSPNIWDRPMDLTDFHALEGVADAIYNPLRPRLIQQALSLGIPTSGGLYMLVAQAVRAGEHFTGTTFPPETIDTVYTKIKTAKENIVLTGMPGAGKTTIGKALATALHRPFFDTDEEIQKHFAKSPAEIISEEGDEAFRQKETQVIQNSLAGKNGCIIATGGGCILKQENVDALKMNGKILFLDRPPELLTPTKDRPLSSNRKDLFQRYTE
;
A
#
# COMPACT_ATOMS: atom_id res chain seq x y z
N SER A 1 21.45 7.15 -8.99
CA SER A 1 21.20 7.01 -10.45
C SER A 1 21.71 8.26 -11.18
N HIS A 2 22.42 8.08 -12.29
CA HIS A 2 22.89 9.21 -13.12
C HIS A 2 21.73 10.06 -13.63
N THR A 3 20.63 9.42 -14.03
CA THR A 3 19.42 10.13 -14.50
C THR A 3 18.87 11.10 -13.47
N ALA A 4 18.76 10.68 -12.20
CA ALA A 4 18.28 11.57 -11.13
C ALA A 4 19.26 12.74 -10.87
N LEU A 5 20.57 12.49 -10.94
CA LEU A 5 21.57 13.55 -10.79
C LEU A 5 21.48 14.58 -11.90
N THR A 6 21.40 14.13 -13.15
CA THR A 6 21.25 15.02 -14.31
C THR A 6 19.96 15.84 -14.20
N LEU A 7 18.84 15.19 -13.92
CA LEU A 7 17.54 15.88 -13.74
C LEU A 7 17.62 16.97 -12.67
N MET A 8 18.20 16.68 -11.52
CA MET A 8 18.29 17.67 -10.43
C MET A 8 19.19 18.84 -10.79
N LYS A 9 20.29 18.60 -11.53
CA LYS A 9 21.15 19.68 -12.05
C LYS A 9 20.40 20.55 -13.05
N ASP A 10 19.70 19.93 -14.00
CA ASP A 10 18.93 20.64 -15.02
C ASP A 10 17.78 21.48 -14.41
N MET A 11 17.20 21.00 -13.31
CA MET A 11 16.20 21.73 -12.53
C MET A 11 16.78 22.84 -11.63
N GLY A 12 18.11 23.01 -11.60
CA GLY A 12 18.78 24.05 -10.83
C GLY A 12 18.91 23.75 -9.34
N ALA A 13 18.95 22.48 -8.93
CA ALA A 13 19.19 22.13 -7.54
C ALA A 13 20.54 22.72 -7.06
N LYS A 14 20.49 23.45 -5.94
CA LYS A 14 21.62 24.17 -5.37
C LYS A 14 22.69 23.21 -4.84
N GLU A 15 22.23 22.14 -4.23
CA GLU A 15 23.06 21.11 -3.63
C GLU A 15 22.44 19.73 -3.86
N ILE A 16 23.24 18.73 -4.17
CA ILE A 16 22.79 17.35 -4.38
C ILE A 16 23.66 16.43 -3.56
N ILE A 17 23.09 15.78 -2.57
CA ILE A 17 23.75 14.84 -1.68
C ILE A 17 23.49 13.42 -2.15
N ILE A 18 24.53 12.66 -2.42
CA ILE A 18 24.43 11.23 -2.74
C ILE A 18 24.51 10.45 -1.43
N VAL A 19 23.48 9.62 -1.20
CA VAL A 19 23.39 8.78 0.00
C VAL A 19 23.46 7.32 -0.38
N SER A 20 24.33 6.56 0.27
CA SER A 20 24.46 5.10 0.08
C SER A 20 24.74 4.39 1.40
N ARG A 21 24.60 3.05 1.40
CA ARG A 21 24.88 2.24 2.60
C ARG A 21 26.32 2.32 3.07
N SER A 22 27.25 2.33 2.12
CA SER A 22 28.70 2.39 2.40
C SER A 22 29.25 3.80 2.54
N GLY A 23 28.50 4.82 2.13
CA GLY A 23 29.00 6.20 1.98
C GLY A 23 29.90 6.38 0.74
N GLU A 24 30.08 5.35 -0.07
CA GLU A 24 30.88 5.42 -1.29
C GLU A 24 30.30 6.42 -2.30
N ASN A 25 31.13 7.34 -2.79
CA ASN A 25 30.76 8.47 -3.67
C ASN A 25 29.74 9.44 -3.06
N GLY A 26 29.65 9.50 -1.72
CA GLY A 26 28.72 10.38 -1.03
C GLY A 26 28.79 10.20 0.49
N ILE A 27 27.65 10.18 1.15
CA ILE A 27 27.54 10.00 2.59
C ILE A 27 26.66 8.77 2.93
N THR A 28 26.74 8.34 4.18
CA THR A 28 25.85 7.28 4.70
C THR A 28 24.46 7.82 5.06
N TYR A 29 23.47 6.92 5.18
CA TYR A 29 22.13 7.29 5.67
C TYR A 29 22.16 7.97 7.04
N LYS A 30 23.06 7.49 7.94
CA LYS A 30 23.23 8.05 9.29
C LYS A 30 23.79 9.47 9.26
N GLU A 31 24.68 9.76 8.34
CA GLU A 31 25.21 11.12 8.14
C GLU A 31 24.17 12.03 7.52
N ALA A 32 23.40 11.56 6.53
CA ALA A 32 22.32 12.31 5.92
C ALA A 32 21.29 12.76 6.96
N THR A 33 20.82 11.86 7.83
CA THR A 33 19.85 12.18 8.90
C THR A 33 20.40 13.09 9.99
N LYS A 34 21.73 13.26 10.11
CA LYS A 34 22.35 14.17 11.06
C LYS A 34 22.65 15.55 10.48
N GLN A 35 23.16 15.61 9.26
CA GLN A 35 23.77 16.79 8.67
C GLN A 35 22.87 17.51 7.65
N HIS A 36 21.86 16.82 7.07
CA HIS A 36 21.01 17.33 6.00
C HIS A 36 19.52 17.21 6.34
N ARG A 37 19.14 17.52 7.56
CA ARG A 37 17.74 17.53 8.02
C ARG A 37 16.87 18.58 7.34
N ASP A 38 17.49 19.54 6.72
CA ASP A 38 16.92 20.62 5.93
C ASP A 38 16.73 20.26 4.44
N ALA A 39 16.98 19.01 4.05
CA ALA A 39 16.74 18.56 2.69
C ALA A 39 15.27 18.75 2.30
N GLN A 40 15.04 19.39 1.15
CA GLN A 40 13.71 19.70 0.62
C GLN A 40 13.15 18.55 -0.23
N LEU A 41 14.01 17.77 -0.86
CA LEU A 41 13.60 16.68 -1.73
C LEU A 41 14.41 15.41 -1.43
N ILE A 42 13.72 14.29 -1.27
CA ILE A 42 14.34 12.97 -1.20
C ILE A 42 13.94 12.16 -2.42
N ILE A 43 14.93 11.59 -3.12
CA ILE A 43 14.71 10.73 -4.29
C ILE A 43 15.33 9.38 -4.03
N ASN A 44 14.50 8.35 -3.83
CA ASN A 44 14.96 6.97 -3.74
C ASN A 44 15.15 6.39 -5.15
N THR A 45 16.39 6.06 -5.49
CA THR A 45 16.73 5.33 -6.72
C THR A 45 17.32 3.95 -6.44
N THR A 46 17.15 3.45 -5.21
CA THR A 46 17.61 2.14 -4.78
C THR A 46 16.47 1.12 -4.85
N PRO A 47 16.76 -0.19 -4.84
CA PRO A 47 15.72 -1.22 -4.77
C PRO A 47 15.14 -1.44 -3.35
N CYS A 48 15.51 -0.62 -2.36
CA CYS A 48 15.05 -0.76 -0.98
C CYS A 48 13.55 -0.48 -0.87
N GLY A 49 12.75 -1.48 -0.52
CA GLY A 49 11.29 -1.44 -0.50
C GLY A 49 10.61 -1.97 -1.77
N MET A 50 11.40 -2.47 -2.74
CA MET A 50 10.87 -3.14 -3.94
C MET A 50 10.59 -4.62 -3.64
N SER A 51 9.57 -5.18 -4.30
CA SER A 51 9.28 -6.62 -4.24
C SER A 51 10.52 -7.46 -4.61
N PRO A 52 10.86 -8.54 -3.85
CA PRO A 52 10.05 -9.11 -2.77
C PRO A 52 10.21 -8.44 -1.39
N ASN A 53 11.21 -7.59 -1.19
CA ASN A 53 11.54 -6.97 0.12
C ASN A 53 10.73 -5.69 0.36
N ILE A 54 9.39 -5.81 0.26
CA ILE A 54 8.45 -4.67 0.30
C ILE A 54 8.38 -3.96 1.65
N TRP A 55 8.90 -4.58 2.71
CA TRP A 55 8.89 -4.04 4.08
C TRP A 55 10.05 -3.10 4.37
N ASP A 56 11.07 -3.10 3.52
CA ASP A 56 12.24 -2.26 3.69
C ASP A 56 11.92 -0.79 3.41
N ARG A 57 12.68 0.09 4.07
CA ARG A 57 12.65 1.54 3.89
C ARG A 57 14.08 2.08 4.00
N PRO A 58 14.53 2.93 3.08
CA PRO A 58 15.93 3.39 3.09
C PRO A 58 16.25 4.29 4.29
N MET A 59 15.29 5.10 4.76
CA MET A 59 15.46 6.03 5.89
C MET A 59 14.13 6.39 6.52
N ASP A 60 14.17 6.99 7.70
CA ASP A 60 13.01 7.58 8.37
C ASP A 60 12.86 9.06 7.94
N LEU A 61 11.65 9.45 7.51
CA LEU A 61 11.38 10.80 7.03
C LEU A 61 11.11 11.80 8.16
N THR A 62 10.84 11.33 9.37
CA THR A 62 10.59 12.21 10.53
C THR A 62 11.80 13.04 10.95
N ASP A 63 13.00 12.62 10.53
CA ASP A 63 14.22 13.35 10.76
C ASP A 63 14.39 14.61 9.89
N PHE A 64 13.58 14.75 8.83
CA PHE A 64 13.71 15.81 7.82
C PHE A 64 12.56 16.81 7.92
N HIS A 65 12.84 17.99 8.48
CA HIS A 65 11.82 19.00 8.79
C HIS A 65 11.48 19.99 7.67
N ALA A 66 12.27 19.98 6.60
CA ALA A 66 12.08 20.89 5.46
C ALA A 66 11.63 20.17 4.17
N LEU A 67 11.17 18.90 4.28
CA LEU A 67 10.76 18.15 3.11
C LEU A 67 9.54 18.75 2.42
N GLU A 68 9.69 19.08 1.15
CA GLU A 68 8.66 19.54 0.22
C GLU A 68 8.20 18.43 -0.73
N GLY A 69 8.98 17.36 -0.88
CA GLY A 69 8.63 16.27 -1.76
C GLY A 69 9.45 15.00 -1.56
N VAL A 70 8.87 13.86 -1.91
CA VAL A 70 9.54 12.54 -1.94
C VAL A 70 9.23 11.83 -3.24
N ALA A 71 10.26 11.44 -3.98
CA ALA A 71 10.14 10.63 -5.17
C ALA A 71 10.77 9.24 -4.94
N ASP A 72 10.12 8.20 -5.45
CA ASP A 72 10.63 6.84 -5.38
C ASP A 72 10.56 6.17 -6.76
N ALA A 73 11.68 5.65 -7.23
CA ALA A 73 11.73 4.94 -8.51
C ALA A 73 11.02 3.57 -8.49
N ILE A 74 10.64 3.09 -7.31
CA ILE A 74 9.93 1.82 -7.14
C ILE A 74 8.50 1.94 -7.67
N TYR A 75 8.08 0.95 -8.46
CA TYR A 75 6.73 0.81 -9.02
C TYR A 75 5.99 -0.46 -8.56
N ASN A 76 6.66 -1.31 -7.81
CA ASN A 76 6.08 -2.52 -7.20
C ASN A 76 6.69 -2.74 -5.81
N PRO A 77 5.95 -2.48 -4.73
CA PRO A 77 4.53 -2.09 -4.67
C PRO A 77 4.26 -0.68 -5.24
N LEU A 78 2.97 -0.36 -5.47
CA LEU A 78 2.55 0.97 -5.96
C LEU A 78 2.89 2.09 -4.97
N ARG A 79 2.85 1.78 -3.67
CA ARG A 79 3.18 2.69 -2.57
C ARG A 79 4.16 2.00 -1.61
N PRO A 80 5.48 2.04 -1.90
CA PRO A 80 6.52 1.56 -0.96
C PRO A 80 6.41 2.24 0.40
N ARG A 81 7.03 1.67 1.42
CA ARG A 81 7.01 2.20 2.80
C ARG A 81 7.49 3.67 2.89
N LEU A 82 8.44 4.07 2.07
CA LEU A 82 8.91 5.45 2.00
C LEU A 82 7.79 6.40 1.53
N ILE A 83 7.09 6.04 0.46
CA ILE A 83 5.95 6.80 -0.07
C ILE A 83 4.80 6.85 0.92
N GLN A 84 4.49 5.72 1.60
CA GLN A 84 3.43 5.70 2.61
C GLN A 84 3.73 6.63 3.78
N GLN A 85 4.99 6.65 4.25
CA GLN A 85 5.40 7.56 5.32
C GLN A 85 5.30 9.01 4.89
N ALA A 86 5.77 9.36 3.69
CA ALA A 86 5.63 10.72 3.18
C ALA A 86 4.16 11.17 3.11
N LEU A 87 3.26 10.30 2.61
CA LEU A 87 1.83 10.56 2.59
C LEU A 87 1.24 10.77 3.99
N SER A 88 1.67 9.99 4.99
CA SER A 88 1.21 10.15 6.39
C SER A 88 1.67 11.45 7.03
N LEU A 89 2.78 12.00 6.55
CA LEU A 89 3.34 13.30 6.97
C LEU A 89 2.78 14.47 6.14
N GLY A 90 1.86 14.22 5.20
CA GLY A 90 1.30 15.25 4.32
C GLY A 90 2.27 15.75 3.24
N ILE A 91 3.37 15.03 3.00
CA ILE A 91 4.39 15.43 2.03
C ILE A 91 3.99 14.95 0.63
N PRO A 92 4.04 15.79 -0.41
CA PRO A 92 3.80 15.42 -1.80
C PRO A 92 4.73 14.28 -2.25
N THR A 93 4.17 13.32 -3.01
CA THR A 93 4.93 12.14 -3.43
C THR A 93 4.78 11.81 -4.91
N SER A 94 5.82 11.19 -5.49
CA SER A 94 5.79 10.59 -6.81
C SER A 94 6.36 9.17 -6.75
N GLY A 95 5.59 8.16 -7.20
CA GLY A 95 6.05 6.77 -7.31
C GLY A 95 6.57 6.45 -8.73
N GLY A 96 7.34 5.35 -8.84
CA GLY A 96 8.04 4.98 -10.07
C GLY A 96 7.18 4.52 -11.24
N LEU A 97 5.89 4.25 -11.03
CA LEU A 97 5.04 3.74 -12.11
C LEU A 97 4.88 4.74 -13.27
N TYR A 98 4.75 6.04 -12.96
CA TYR A 98 4.61 7.05 -14.00
C TYR A 98 5.89 7.13 -14.86
N MET A 99 7.05 7.14 -14.21
CA MET A 99 8.35 7.11 -14.89
C MET A 99 8.49 5.87 -15.79
N LEU A 100 8.09 4.69 -15.29
CA LEU A 100 8.13 3.44 -16.04
C LEU A 100 7.26 3.52 -17.31
N VAL A 101 6.07 4.09 -17.21
CA VAL A 101 5.17 4.25 -18.35
C VAL A 101 5.71 5.30 -19.33
N ALA A 102 6.16 6.45 -18.82
CA ALA A 102 6.68 7.52 -19.66
C ALA A 102 7.88 7.07 -20.50
N GLN A 103 8.84 6.37 -19.89
CA GLN A 103 9.98 5.83 -20.64
C GLN A 103 9.56 4.80 -21.71
N ALA A 104 8.56 3.96 -21.39
CA ALA A 104 8.06 2.94 -22.37
C ALA A 104 7.37 3.61 -23.56
N VAL A 105 6.57 4.65 -23.32
CA VAL A 105 5.93 5.42 -24.40
C VAL A 105 6.99 6.11 -25.27
N ARG A 106 7.98 6.76 -24.68
CA ARG A 106 9.07 7.40 -25.42
C ARG A 106 9.93 6.40 -26.18
N ALA A 107 10.22 5.24 -25.61
CA ALA A 107 10.90 4.18 -26.32
C ALA A 107 10.07 3.68 -27.53
N GLY A 108 8.75 3.54 -27.37
CA GLY A 108 7.84 3.20 -28.46
C GLY A 108 7.90 4.22 -29.61
N GLU A 109 7.92 5.52 -29.32
CA GLU A 109 8.09 6.57 -30.34
C GLU A 109 9.39 6.37 -31.13
N HIS A 110 10.51 6.11 -30.43
CA HIS A 110 11.80 5.87 -31.06
C HIS A 110 11.80 4.62 -31.96
N PHE A 111 11.21 3.52 -31.50
CA PHE A 111 11.17 2.27 -32.27
C PHE A 111 10.25 2.33 -33.48
N THR A 112 9.15 3.07 -33.39
CA THR A 112 8.16 3.14 -34.48
C THR A 112 8.38 4.34 -35.40
N GLY A 113 9.19 5.31 -35.02
CA GLY A 113 9.33 6.59 -35.72
C GLY A 113 8.07 7.45 -35.69
N THR A 114 7.14 7.16 -34.77
CA THR A 114 5.84 7.82 -34.67
C THR A 114 5.77 8.61 -33.36
N THR A 115 5.34 9.86 -33.40
CA THR A 115 5.04 10.65 -32.20
C THR A 115 3.64 10.30 -31.72
N PHE A 116 3.52 9.91 -30.45
CA PHE A 116 2.23 9.63 -29.83
C PHE A 116 1.57 10.91 -29.30
N PRO A 117 0.21 10.94 -29.21
CA PRO A 117 -0.51 12.04 -28.59
C PRO A 117 0.01 12.34 -27.16
N PRO A 118 0.05 13.61 -26.75
CA PRO A 118 0.57 14.00 -25.43
C PRO A 118 -0.08 13.27 -24.24
N GLU A 119 -1.39 12.98 -24.33
CA GLU A 119 -2.18 12.28 -23.32
C GLU A 119 -1.92 10.77 -23.23
N THR A 120 -1.08 10.21 -24.13
CA THR A 120 -0.81 8.77 -24.18
C THR A 120 -0.22 8.26 -22.86
N ILE A 121 0.74 9.00 -22.29
CA ILE A 121 1.40 8.62 -21.02
C ILE A 121 0.35 8.53 -19.92
N ASP A 122 -0.48 9.56 -19.74
CA ASP A 122 -1.49 9.61 -18.67
C ASP A 122 -2.56 8.53 -18.85
N THR A 123 -2.96 8.29 -20.10
CA THR A 123 -3.92 7.24 -20.43
C THR A 123 -3.38 5.86 -20.08
N VAL A 124 -2.16 5.54 -20.49
CA VAL A 124 -1.52 4.24 -20.21
C VAL A 124 -1.26 4.09 -18.72
N TYR A 125 -0.74 5.14 -18.07
CA TYR A 125 -0.52 5.16 -16.63
C TYR A 125 -1.79 4.86 -15.84
N THR A 126 -2.89 5.55 -16.16
CA THR A 126 -4.18 5.36 -15.50
C THR A 126 -4.70 3.94 -15.68
N LYS A 127 -4.62 3.39 -16.90
CA LYS A 127 -5.02 2.00 -17.17
C LYS A 127 -4.21 0.99 -16.36
N ILE A 128 -2.88 1.11 -16.37
CA ILE A 128 -2.00 0.19 -15.62
C ILE A 128 -2.20 0.32 -14.12
N LYS A 129 -2.26 1.55 -13.60
CA LYS A 129 -2.51 1.82 -12.18
C LYS A 129 -3.84 1.20 -11.73
N THR A 130 -4.91 1.46 -12.47
CA THR A 130 -6.23 0.90 -12.18
C THR A 130 -6.23 -0.63 -12.21
N ALA A 131 -5.56 -1.24 -13.19
CA ALA A 131 -5.46 -2.69 -13.28
C ALA A 131 -4.66 -3.32 -12.13
N LYS A 132 -3.62 -2.64 -11.65
CA LYS A 132 -2.75 -3.11 -10.55
C LYS A 132 -3.32 -2.81 -9.16
N GLU A 133 -4.06 -1.73 -8.98
CA GLU A 133 -4.56 -1.31 -7.67
C GLU A 133 -5.63 -2.26 -7.16
N ASN A 134 -5.42 -2.78 -5.94
CA ASN A 134 -6.41 -3.61 -5.24
C ASN A 134 -7.56 -2.75 -4.73
N ILE A 135 -8.75 -3.33 -4.68
CA ILE A 135 -9.89 -2.75 -3.96
C ILE A 135 -10.03 -3.52 -2.64
N VAL A 136 -9.78 -2.83 -1.54
CA VAL A 136 -9.88 -3.41 -0.19
C VAL A 136 -11.17 -2.93 0.46
N LEU A 137 -12.04 -3.87 0.80
CA LEU A 137 -13.32 -3.59 1.45
C LEU A 137 -13.20 -3.81 2.96
N THR A 138 -13.42 -2.76 3.74
CA THR A 138 -13.47 -2.80 5.19
C THR A 138 -14.83 -2.28 5.69
N GLY A 139 -15.12 -2.46 6.97
CA GLY A 139 -16.37 -2.03 7.59
C GLY A 139 -16.84 -3.03 8.65
N MET A 140 -17.94 -2.71 9.33
CA MET A 140 -18.50 -3.52 10.41
C MET A 140 -18.79 -4.96 10.00
N PRO A 141 -18.75 -5.92 10.93
CA PRO A 141 -19.29 -7.27 10.70
C PRO A 141 -20.76 -7.17 10.22
N GLY A 142 -21.11 -7.96 9.20
CA GLY A 142 -22.46 -7.90 8.62
C GLY A 142 -22.73 -6.75 7.63
N ALA A 143 -21.76 -5.88 7.34
CA ALA A 143 -21.89 -4.79 6.36
C ALA A 143 -21.99 -5.27 4.90
N GLY A 144 -21.70 -6.54 4.60
CA GLY A 144 -21.81 -7.11 3.25
C GLY A 144 -20.51 -7.12 2.45
N LYS A 145 -19.35 -6.95 3.09
CA LYS A 145 -18.04 -6.91 2.44
C LYS A 145 -17.78 -8.08 1.50
N THR A 146 -17.98 -9.31 1.98
CA THR A 146 -17.78 -10.53 1.19
C THR A 146 -18.73 -10.62 0.00
N THR A 147 -20.01 -10.26 0.21
CA THR A 147 -21.03 -10.27 -0.86
C THR A 147 -20.70 -9.25 -1.96
N ILE A 148 -20.44 -8.00 -1.56
CA ILE A 148 -20.07 -6.93 -2.48
C ILE A 148 -18.73 -7.25 -3.15
N GLY A 149 -17.76 -7.78 -2.38
CA GLY A 149 -16.45 -8.16 -2.89
C GLY A 149 -16.51 -9.21 -3.99
N LYS A 150 -17.30 -10.26 -3.79
CA LYS A 150 -17.51 -11.31 -4.80
C LYS A 150 -18.24 -10.77 -6.05
N ALA A 151 -19.24 -9.91 -5.87
CA ALA A 151 -19.92 -9.26 -6.99
C ALA A 151 -18.97 -8.35 -7.80
N LEU A 152 -18.15 -7.53 -7.12
CA LEU A 152 -17.14 -6.69 -7.76
C LEU A 152 -16.08 -7.52 -8.48
N ALA A 153 -15.60 -8.60 -7.87
CA ALA A 153 -14.63 -9.49 -8.46
C ALA A 153 -15.13 -10.09 -9.78
N THR A 154 -16.38 -10.53 -9.80
CA THR A 154 -17.04 -11.03 -11.01
C THR A 154 -17.18 -9.92 -12.07
N ALA A 155 -17.70 -8.75 -11.69
CA ALA A 155 -17.94 -7.64 -12.62
C ALA A 155 -16.65 -7.06 -13.21
N LEU A 156 -15.56 -7.06 -12.46
CA LEU A 156 -14.26 -6.52 -12.88
C LEU A 156 -13.30 -7.60 -13.40
N HIS A 157 -13.69 -8.86 -13.41
CA HIS A 157 -12.85 -10.01 -13.77
C HIS A 157 -11.54 -10.06 -12.96
N ARG A 158 -11.63 -9.86 -11.63
CA ARG A 158 -10.49 -9.82 -10.71
C ARG A 158 -10.54 -10.97 -9.70
N PRO A 159 -9.39 -11.48 -9.23
CA PRO A 159 -9.36 -12.42 -8.11
C PRO A 159 -9.98 -11.80 -6.85
N PHE A 160 -10.69 -12.64 -6.08
CA PHE A 160 -11.26 -12.28 -4.79
C PHE A 160 -10.53 -13.00 -3.65
N PHE A 161 -10.27 -12.28 -2.57
CA PHE A 161 -9.70 -12.80 -1.33
C PHE A 161 -10.51 -12.30 -0.14
N ASP A 162 -10.77 -13.19 0.81
CA ASP A 162 -11.35 -12.85 2.11
C ASP A 162 -10.32 -13.18 3.19
N THR A 163 -10.01 -12.25 4.09
CA THR A 163 -8.98 -12.46 5.12
C THR A 163 -9.32 -13.62 6.03
N ASP A 164 -10.59 -13.84 6.35
CA ASP A 164 -11.03 -14.94 7.20
C ASP A 164 -10.83 -16.31 6.49
N GLU A 165 -11.12 -16.37 5.18
CA GLU A 165 -10.84 -17.56 4.35
C GLU A 165 -9.32 -17.82 4.22
N GLU A 166 -8.52 -16.79 4.06
CA GLU A 166 -7.05 -16.93 3.97
C GLU A 166 -6.44 -17.37 5.31
N ILE A 167 -6.95 -16.88 6.45
CA ILE A 167 -6.57 -17.35 7.79
C ILE A 167 -6.87 -18.85 7.93
N GLN A 168 -8.08 -19.27 7.55
CA GLN A 168 -8.46 -20.67 7.61
C GLN A 168 -7.59 -21.58 6.74
N LYS A 169 -7.23 -21.13 5.52
CA LYS A 169 -6.32 -21.85 4.64
C LYS A 169 -4.91 -21.99 5.23
N HIS A 170 -4.44 -20.93 5.90
CA HIS A 170 -3.05 -20.89 6.41
C HIS A 170 -2.87 -21.68 7.71
N PHE A 171 -3.86 -21.63 8.60
CA PHE A 171 -3.78 -22.24 9.94
C PHE A 171 -4.64 -23.48 10.10
N ALA A 172 -5.42 -23.90 9.09
CA ALA A 172 -6.36 -25.00 9.12
C ALA A 172 -7.41 -24.89 10.26
N LYS A 173 -7.65 -23.67 10.76
CA LYS A 173 -8.63 -23.31 11.80
C LYS A 173 -9.39 -22.09 11.39
N SER A 174 -10.68 -22.06 11.67
CA SER A 174 -11.51 -20.86 11.46
C SER A 174 -11.15 -19.74 12.44
N PRO A 175 -11.44 -18.46 12.13
CA PRO A 175 -11.33 -17.35 13.08
C PRO A 175 -11.99 -17.64 14.44
N ALA A 176 -13.17 -18.26 14.43
CA ALA A 176 -13.91 -18.61 15.64
C ALA A 176 -13.17 -19.64 16.52
N GLU A 177 -12.61 -20.68 15.90
CA GLU A 177 -11.81 -21.69 16.60
C GLU A 177 -10.54 -21.09 17.20
N ILE A 178 -9.81 -20.25 16.44
CA ILE A 178 -8.60 -19.58 16.94
C ILE A 178 -8.93 -18.70 18.15
N ILE A 179 -10.00 -17.88 18.05
CA ILE A 179 -10.42 -17.01 19.18
C ILE A 179 -10.82 -17.83 20.40
N SER A 180 -11.54 -18.94 20.22
CA SER A 180 -12.00 -19.77 21.36
C SER A 180 -10.88 -20.54 22.04
N GLU A 181 -9.87 -20.98 21.28
CA GLU A 181 -8.77 -21.83 21.78
C GLU A 181 -7.56 -20.99 22.23
N GLU A 182 -7.23 -19.93 21.51
CA GLU A 182 -5.98 -19.18 21.66
C GLU A 182 -6.20 -17.72 22.09
N GLY A 183 -7.43 -17.22 22.02
CA GLY A 183 -7.81 -15.85 22.39
C GLY A 183 -7.74 -14.85 21.24
N ASP A 184 -8.32 -13.65 21.48
CA ASP A 184 -8.45 -12.60 20.46
C ASP A 184 -7.08 -12.06 20.01
N GLU A 185 -6.12 -11.88 20.94
CA GLU A 185 -4.79 -11.37 20.59
C GLU A 185 -4.02 -12.32 19.66
N ALA A 186 -4.07 -13.62 19.90
CA ALA A 186 -3.47 -14.63 19.03
C ALA A 186 -4.12 -14.60 17.63
N PHE A 187 -5.44 -14.45 17.58
CA PHE A 187 -6.16 -14.26 16.31
C PHE A 187 -5.65 -13.01 15.56
N ARG A 188 -5.51 -11.86 16.26
CA ARG A 188 -5.02 -10.62 15.65
C ARG A 188 -3.59 -10.73 15.12
N GLN A 189 -2.73 -11.47 15.78
CA GLN A 189 -1.37 -11.73 15.30
C GLN A 189 -1.39 -12.59 14.02
N LYS A 190 -2.22 -13.63 13.97
CA LYS A 190 -2.40 -14.48 12.81
C LYS A 190 -3.05 -13.72 11.63
N GLU A 191 -4.04 -12.87 11.90
CA GLU A 191 -4.63 -11.97 10.91
C GLU A 191 -3.56 -11.07 10.27
N THR A 192 -2.73 -10.44 11.08
CA THR A 192 -1.60 -9.61 10.62
C THR A 192 -0.61 -10.42 9.78
N GLN A 193 -0.23 -11.61 10.25
CA GLN A 193 0.69 -12.49 9.51
C GLN A 193 0.16 -12.85 8.12
N VAL A 194 -1.12 -13.20 7.99
CA VAL A 194 -1.74 -13.52 6.70
C VAL A 194 -1.78 -12.30 5.78
N ILE A 195 -2.15 -11.14 6.31
CA ILE A 195 -2.19 -9.90 5.52
C ILE A 195 -0.79 -9.57 5.00
N GLN A 196 0.22 -9.60 5.85
CA GLN A 196 1.58 -9.26 5.48
C GLN A 196 2.21 -10.25 4.50
N ASN A 197 2.04 -11.54 4.73
CA ASN A 197 2.72 -12.58 3.95
C ASN A 197 1.96 -12.99 2.69
N SER A 198 0.63 -12.90 2.70
CA SER A 198 -0.20 -13.43 1.62
C SER A 198 -0.91 -12.38 0.79
N LEU A 199 -1.24 -11.20 1.35
CA LEU A 199 -2.08 -10.21 0.69
C LEU A 199 -1.35 -8.92 0.29
N ALA A 200 -0.38 -8.45 1.07
CA ALA A 200 0.31 -7.17 0.84
C ALA A 200 1.01 -7.09 -0.54
N GLY A 201 1.56 -8.21 -1.02
CA GLY A 201 2.23 -8.28 -2.33
C GLY A 201 1.30 -8.48 -3.53
N LYS A 202 -0.01 -8.73 -3.31
CA LYS A 202 -0.96 -8.96 -4.41
C LYS A 202 -1.32 -7.67 -5.13
N ASN A 203 -1.66 -7.83 -6.42
CA ASN A 203 -2.06 -6.73 -7.30
C ASN A 203 -3.34 -7.08 -8.05
N GLY A 204 -4.16 -6.07 -8.34
CA GLY A 204 -5.33 -6.18 -9.20
C GLY A 204 -6.45 -7.07 -8.66
N CYS A 205 -6.54 -7.25 -7.35
CA CYS A 205 -7.54 -8.10 -6.71
C CYS A 205 -8.54 -7.30 -5.85
N ILE A 206 -9.60 -7.99 -5.46
CA ILE A 206 -10.57 -7.51 -4.48
C ILE A 206 -10.30 -8.23 -3.16
N ILE A 207 -10.16 -7.49 -2.06
CA ILE A 207 -9.88 -8.04 -0.74
C ILE A 207 -11.00 -7.61 0.21
N ALA A 208 -11.71 -8.56 0.81
CA ALA A 208 -12.61 -8.31 1.92
C ALA A 208 -11.88 -8.59 3.24
N THR A 209 -11.95 -7.66 4.19
CA THR A 209 -11.26 -7.80 5.49
C THR A 209 -12.21 -8.22 6.61
N GLY A 210 -11.67 -8.84 7.66
CA GLY A 210 -12.32 -8.95 8.95
C GLY A 210 -12.68 -7.56 9.51
N GLY A 211 -13.76 -7.47 10.31
CA GLY A 211 -14.25 -6.17 10.80
C GLY A 211 -13.24 -5.41 11.68
N GLY A 212 -12.38 -6.12 12.41
CA GLY A 212 -11.35 -5.53 13.27
C GLY A 212 -9.96 -5.42 12.65
N CYS A 213 -9.80 -5.78 11.38
CA CYS A 213 -8.52 -5.78 10.68
C CYS A 213 -7.83 -4.40 10.70
N ILE A 214 -8.61 -3.33 10.55
CA ILE A 214 -8.12 -1.95 10.48
C ILE A 214 -7.72 -1.35 11.84
N LEU A 215 -7.98 -2.04 12.94
CA LEU A 215 -7.57 -1.59 14.27
C LEU A 215 -6.05 -1.66 14.48
N LYS A 216 -5.35 -2.49 13.70
CA LYS A 216 -3.89 -2.52 13.66
C LYS A 216 -3.37 -1.71 12.48
N GLN A 217 -2.62 -0.65 12.76
CA GLN A 217 -2.04 0.23 11.74
C GLN A 217 -1.15 -0.53 10.74
N GLU A 218 -0.43 -1.54 11.20
CA GLU A 218 0.41 -2.39 10.34
C GLU A 218 -0.38 -3.14 9.25
N ASN A 219 -1.64 -3.54 9.54
CA ASN A 219 -2.53 -4.14 8.55
C ASN A 219 -2.98 -3.12 7.50
N VAL A 220 -3.33 -1.92 7.99
CA VAL A 220 -3.70 -0.80 7.11
C VAL A 220 -2.56 -0.44 6.17
N ASP A 221 -1.34 -0.35 6.69
CA ASP A 221 -0.14 -0.07 5.89
C ASP A 221 0.12 -1.16 4.86
N ALA A 222 0.02 -2.42 5.26
CA ALA A 222 0.18 -3.57 4.36
C ALA A 222 -0.82 -3.54 3.19
N LEU A 223 -2.10 -3.31 3.51
CA LEU A 223 -3.18 -3.26 2.52
C LEU A 223 -3.07 -2.02 1.61
N LYS A 224 -2.57 -0.91 2.12
CA LYS A 224 -2.34 0.33 1.35
C LYS A 224 -1.17 0.24 0.37
N MET A 225 -0.24 -0.72 0.51
CA MET A 225 0.90 -0.84 -0.42
C MET A 225 0.46 -0.93 -1.88
N ASN A 226 -0.55 -1.73 -2.15
CA ASN A 226 -1.10 -1.90 -3.50
C ASN A 226 -2.60 -1.63 -3.57
N GLY A 227 -3.27 -1.29 -2.46
CA GLY A 227 -4.72 -1.20 -2.38
C GLY A 227 -5.26 0.18 -2.04
N LYS A 228 -6.47 0.44 -2.51
CA LYS A 228 -7.34 1.51 -2.05
C LYS A 228 -8.36 0.91 -1.07
N ILE A 229 -8.35 1.41 0.17
CA ILE A 229 -9.25 0.94 1.21
C ILE A 229 -10.57 1.72 1.10
N LEU A 230 -11.67 0.98 1.00
CA LEU A 230 -13.03 1.49 0.96
C LEU A 230 -13.78 0.99 2.19
N PHE A 231 -14.29 1.91 2.98
CA PHE A 231 -15.13 1.59 4.13
C PHE A 231 -16.57 1.42 3.67
N LEU A 232 -17.16 0.26 3.94
CA LEU A 232 -18.59 0.02 3.74
C LEU A 232 -19.33 0.46 5.00
N ASP A 233 -19.78 1.71 4.98
CA ASP A 233 -20.64 2.25 6.01
C ASP A 233 -22.07 1.73 5.82
N ARG A 234 -22.57 1.08 6.86
CA ARG A 234 -23.93 0.56 6.88
C ARG A 234 -24.55 0.83 8.25
N PRO A 235 -25.73 1.46 8.30
CA PRO A 235 -26.41 1.73 9.57
C PRO A 235 -26.52 0.48 10.44
N PRO A 236 -26.30 0.57 11.75
CA PRO A 236 -26.32 -0.58 12.67
C PRO A 236 -27.58 -1.42 12.59
N GLU A 237 -28.71 -0.78 12.32
CA GLU A 237 -30.03 -1.44 12.19
C GLU A 237 -30.10 -2.41 11.01
N LEU A 238 -29.25 -2.15 9.98
CA LEU A 238 -29.19 -2.94 8.76
C LEU A 238 -28.06 -3.98 8.78
N LEU A 239 -27.24 -4.01 9.85
CA LEU A 239 -26.20 -5.01 9.99
C LEU A 239 -26.82 -6.39 10.26
N THR A 240 -26.35 -7.39 9.54
CA THR A 240 -26.83 -8.76 9.70
C THR A 240 -25.92 -9.51 10.65
N PRO A 241 -26.40 -9.94 11.84
CA PRO A 241 -25.61 -10.81 12.72
C PRO A 241 -25.25 -12.10 11.98
N THR A 242 -24.01 -12.53 12.07
CA THR A 242 -23.54 -13.78 11.49
C THR A 242 -23.15 -14.74 12.59
N LYS A 243 -23.70 -15.97 12.56
CA LYS A 243 -23.45 -16.99 13.58
C LYS A 243 -21.99 -17.44 13.64
N ASP A 244 -21.27 -17.31 12.52
CA ASP A 244 -19.89 -17.78 12.37
C ASP A 244 -18.83 -16.79 12.90
N ARG A 245 -19.28 -15.67 13.48
CA ARG A 245 -18.38 -14.63 14.03
C ARG A 245 -18.72 -14.35 15.49
N PRO A 246 -17.95 -14.88 16.46
CA PRO A 246 -18.22 -14.73 17.90
C PRO A 246 -18.38 -13.28 18.35
N LEU A 247 -17.63 -12.38 17.71
CA LEU A 247 -17.60 -10.95 18.01
C LEU A 247 -18.80 -10.15 17.44
N SER A 248 -19.74 -10.79 16.77
CA SER A 248 -20.93 -10.16 16.16
C SER A 248 -22.19 -11.04 16.29
N SER A 249 -22.22 -11.86 17.33
CA SER A 249 -23.30 -12.84 17.57
C SER A 249 -24.64 -12.20 17.91
N ASN A 250 -24.64 -10.96 18.43
CA ASN A 250 -25.86 -10.25 18.76
C ASN A 250 -25.83 -8.76 18.36
N ARG A 251 -27.00 -8.12 18.27
CA ARG A 251 -27.14 -6.71 17.88
C ARG A 251 -26.54 -5.73 18.89
N LYS A 252 -26.51 -6.04 20.18
CA LYS A 252 -25.93 -5.14 21.19
C LYS A 252 -24.42 -5.00 21.01
N ASP A 253 -23.71 -6.09 20.75
CA ASP A 253 -22.26 -6.07 20.51
C ASP A 253 -21.93 -5.30 19.23
N LEU A 254 -22.77 -5.40 18.17
CA LEU A 254 -22.59 -4.64 16.94
C LEU A 254 -22.80 -3.13 17.16
N PHE A 255 -23.78 -2.73 17.96
CA PHE A 255 -24.05 -1.33 18.30
C PHE A 255 -22.90 -0.72 19.11
N GLN A 256 -22.41 -1.42 20.12
CA GLN A 256 -21.29 -0.97 20.94
C GLN A 256 -20.05 -0.72 20.09
N ARG A 257 -19.69 -1.65 19.20
CA ARG A 257 -18.53 -1.54 18.29
C ARG A 257 -18.69 -0.47 17.22
N TYR A 258 -19.89 -0.10 16.85
CA TYR A 258 -20.13 1.00 15.91
C TYR A 258 -19.87 2.37 16.56
N THR A 259 -20.03 2.46 17.87
CA THR A 259 -19.84 3.70 18.65
C THR A 259 -18.43 3.86 19.22
N GLU A 260 -17.63 2.82 19.26
CA GLU A 260 -16.19 2.83 19.57
C GLU A 260 -15.36 3.19 18.34
#